data_044ae3aa9d9d47e32ccbc9725ff59627
#
_entry.id   044ae3aa9d9d47e32ccbc9725ff59627
#
_cell.length_a   1.000
_cell.length_b   1.000
_cell.length_c   1.000
_cell.angle_alpha   90.00
_cell.angle_beta   90.00
_cell.angle_gamma   90.00
#
_symmetry.space_group_name_H-M   'P 1'
#
loop_
_entity.id
_entity.type
_entity.pdbx_description
1 polymer ?
#
loop_
_entity_poly.entity_id
_entity_poly.type
_entity_poly.pdbx_seq_one_letter_code
_entity_poly.pdbx_strand_id
1 'polypeptide(L)'
;MSRRHGIWLTLFVLGLLIGCTNTKEAEKRAEVQKLQARAAYDRALSYLNDKQPAGALASLQEAINVNPESALYRDTLGVVLLELGRPDMALDHFKKAVELNPLYADAHFHMGTALAESRRWNEAVASYRKALELPTLTIPETANQNLGLALYHLKQYREAEQTLRFAISLDPKMQTAYYNLGLVFVAENRRDEAKAAFRQARQLAPDSPVGQAALDRLKALGEGG
;
A
#
# COMPACT_ATOMS: atom_id res chain seq x y z
N MET A 1 27.83 4.45 67.10
CA MET A 1 26.70 4.28 66.15
C MET A 1 26.96 4.89 64.74
N SER A 2 28.16 4.79 64.20
CA SER A 2 28.50 5.55 62.95
C SER A 2 28.92 4.68 61.74
N ARG A 3 29.06 3.38 61.84
CA ARG A 3 29.49 2.52 60.73
C ARG A 3 28.38 1.92 59.84
N ARG A 4 27.15 1.91 60.28
CA ARG A 4 26.05 1.27 59.51
C ARG A 4 25.45 2.15 58.39
N HIS A 5 25.54 3.48 58.51
CA HIS A 5 24.97 4.39 57.50
C HIS A 5 25.84 4.48 56.23
N GLY A 6 27.17 4.24 56.30
CA GLY A 6 28.06 4.30 55.13
C GLY A 6 27.86 3.13 54.15
N ILE A 7 27.48 1.93 54.67
CA ILE A 7 27.33 0.73 53.83
C ILE A 7 26.05 0.84 52.98
N TRP A 8 24.99 1.41 53.52
CA TRP A 8 23.71 1.59 52.75
C TRP A 8 23.85 2.64 51.63
N LEU A 9 24.62 3.71 51.87
CA LEU A 9 24.85 4.73 50.86
C LEU A 9 25.70 4.22 49.70
N THR A 10 26.73 3.42 49.97
CA THR A 10 27.59 2.83 48.92
C THR A 10 26.84 1.77 48.11
N LEU A 11 25.99 0.95 48.68
CA LEU A 11 25.16 -0.03 47.99
C LEU A 11 24.10 0.68 47.09
N PHE A 12 23.53 1.81 47.55
CA PHE A 12 22.56 2.58 46.76
C PHE A 12 23.22 3.28 45.56
N VAL A 13 24.39 3.84 45.75
CA VAL A 13 25.17 4.48 44.64
C VAL A 13 25.68 3.42 43.65
N LEU A 14 26.11 2.23 44.12
CA LEU A 14 26.54 1.15 43.22
C LEU A 14 25.34 0.62 42.41
N GLY A 15 24.15 0.48 43.01
CA GLY A 15 22.92 0.08 42.34
C GLY A 15 22.49 1.06 41.24
N LEU A 16 22.63 2.38 41.49
CA LEU A 16 22.36 3.43 40.52
C LEU A 16 23.35 3.42 39.35
N LEU A 17 24.65 3.21 39.62
CA LEU A 17 25.68 3.12 38.58
C LEU A 17 25.51 1.88 37.70
N ILE A 18 25.18 0.73 38.25
CA ILE A 18 24.91 -0.50 37.49
C ILE A 18 23.62 -0.36 36.66
N GLY A 19 22.59 0.31 37.19
CA GLY A 19 21.36 0.62 36.46
C GLY A 19 21.63 1.53 35.25
N CYS A 20 22.44 2.57 35.41
CA CYS A 20 22.79 3.51 34.33
C CYS A 20 23.71 2.91 33.25
N THR A 21 24.59 1.98 33.60
CA THR A 21 25.44 1.27 32.61
C THR A 21 24.61 0.28 31.80
N ASN A 22 23.71 -0.46 32.42
CA ASN A 22 22.81 -1.39 31.75
C ASN A 22 21.85 -0.68 30.76
N THR A 23 21.34 0.48 31.12
CA THR A 23 20.49 1.28 30.20
C THR A 23 21.25 1.77 28.98
N LYS A 24 22.46 2.31 29.14
CA LYS A 24 23.31 2.77 28.02
C LYS A 24 23.72 1.63 27.08
N GLU A 25 24.02 0.45 27.60
CA GLU A 25 24.31 -0.71 26.77
C GLU A 25 23.06 -1.20 26.02
N ALA A 26 21.87 -1.20 26.66
CA ALA A 26 20.62 -1.54 26.03
C ALA A 26 20.25 -0.56 24.91
N GLU A 27 20.42 0.75 25.13
CA GLU A 27 20.23 1.79 24.12
C GLU A 27 21.18 1.60 22.93
N LYS A 28 22.46 1.33 23.20
CA LYS A 28 23.45 1.06 22.14
C LYS A 28 23.11 -0.18 21.32
N ARG A 29 22.65 -1.26 21.98
CA ARG A 29 22.19 -2.47 21.30
C ARG A 29 20.96 -2.20 20.42
N ALA A 30 19.99 -1.47 20.94
CA ALA A 30 18.79 -1.08 20.18
C ALA A 30 19.15 -0.22 18.95
N GLU A 31 20.11 0.70 19.08
CA GLU A 31 20.56 1.51 17.94
C GLU A 31 21.28 0.65 16.89
N VAL A 32 22.15 -0.29 17.31
CA VAL A 32 22.79 -1.24 16.39
C VAL A 32 21.76 -2.10 15.66
N GLN A 33 20.74 -2.61 16.37
CA GLN A 33 19.65 -3.37 15.75
C GLN A 33 18.88 -2.53 14.73
N LYS A 34 18.57 -1.28 15.05
CA LYS A 34 17.91 -0.35 14.13
C LYS A 34 18.72 -0.11 12.87
N LEU A 35 20.03 0.08 12.99
CA LEU A 35 20.93 0.23 11.85
C LEU A 35 21.01 -1.05 11.01
N GLN A 36 21.07 -2.23 11.65
CA GLN A 36 21.05 -3.52 10.95
C GLN A 36 19.74 -3.73 10.17
N ALA A 37 18.58 -3.48 10.80
CA ALA A 37 17.30 -3.57 10.13
C ALA A 37 17.23 -2.61 8.94
N ARG A 38 17.71 -1.38 9.10
CA ARG A 38 17.75 -0.38 8.04
C ARG A 38 18.64 -0.82 6.88
N ALA A 39 19.84 -1.34 7.16
CA ALA A 39 20.75 -1.85 6.13
C ALA A 39 20.13 -3.02 5.34
N ALA A 40 19.41 -3.92 6.03
CA ALA A 40 18.68 -4.99 5.37
C ALA A 40 17.55 -4.46 4.47
N TYR A 41 16.81 -3.45 4.93
CA TYR A 41 15.77 -2.77 4.15
C TYR A 41 16.36 -2.06 2.93
N ASP A 42 17.43 -1.30 3.08
CA ASP A 42 18.08 -0.59 1.97
C ASP A 42 18.62 -1.58 0.92
N ARG A 43 19.11 -2.74 1.34
CA ARG A 43 19.48 -3.84 0.44
C ARG A 43 18.27 -4.41 -0.30
N ALA A 44 17.11 -4.53 0.37
CA ALA A 44 15.87 -4.95 -0.29
C ALA A 44 15.44 -3.96 -1.37
N LEU A 45 15.52 -2.65 -1.10
CA LEU A 45 15.21 -1.62 -2.10
C LEU A 45 16.16 -1.70 -3.32
N SER A 46 17.44 -2.00 -3.10
CA SER A 46 18.38 -2.26 -4.21
C SER A 46 17.94 -3.45 -5.06
N TYR A 47 17.55 -4.57 -4.44
CA TYR A 47 17.04 -5.72 -5.19
C TYR A 47 15.75 -5.41 -5.97
N LEU A 48 14.86 -4.58 -5.41
CA LEU A 48 13.65 -4.15 -6.14
C LEU A 48 13.99 -3.28 -7.36
N ASN A 49 14.94 -2.35 -7.20
CA ASN A 49 15.43 -1.54 -8.31
C ASN A 49 16.05 -2.41 -9.43
N ASP A 50 16.74 -3.48 -9.06
CA ASP A 50 17.36 -4.44 -9.98
C ASP A 50 16.37 -5.50 -10.50
N LYS A 51 15.07 -5.38 -10.18
CA LYS A 51 14.00 -6.33 -10.54
C LYS A 51 14.27 -7.76 -10.05
N GLN A 52 14.83 -7.89 -8.87
CA GLN A 52 15.15 -9.16 -8.23
C GLN A 52 14.26 -9.40 -6.98
N PRO A 53 12.99 -9.74 -7.14
CA PRO A 53 12.04 -9.83 -6.02
C PRO A 53 12.40 -10.89 -4.99
N ALA A 54 13.08 -11.98 -5.40
CA ALA A 54 13.51 -13.02 -4.46
C ALA A 54 14.56 -12.50 -3.46
N GLY A 55 15.53 -11.69 -3.92
CA GLY A 55 16.51 -11.04 -3.06
C GLY A 55 15.86 -10.01 -2.13
N ALA A 56 14.89 -9.27 -2.64
CA ALA A 56 14.10 -8.32 -1.85
C ALA A 56 13.33 -9.02 -0.72
N LEU A 57 12.66 -10.15 -0.99
CA LEU A 57 11.95 -10.93 0.03
C LEU A 57 12.88 -11.35 1.18
N ALA A 58 14.05 -11.91 0.87
CA ALA A 58 15.00 -12.37 1.89
C ALA A 58 15.48 -11.20 2.76
N SER A 59 15.82 -10.07 2.12
CA SER A 59 16.31 -8.88 2.82
C SER A 59 15.23 -8.20 3.67
N LEU A 60 13.97 -8.16 3.20
CA LEU A 60 12.82 -7.66 3.97
C LEU A 60 12.50 -8.54 5.17
N GLN A 61 12.59 -9.87 5.00
CA GLN A 61 12.40 -10.79 6.11
C GLN A 61 13.49 -10.61 7.18
N GLU A 62 14.75 -10.39 6.78
CA GLU A 62 15.84 -10.06 7.71
C GLU A 62 15.55 -8.74 8.44
N ALA A 63 15.13 -7.68 7.73
CA ALA A 63 14.78 -6.40 8.34
C ALA A 63 13.65 -6.54 9.38
N ILE A 64 12.62 -7.32 9.07
CA ILE A 64 11.48 -7.59 9.96
C ILE A 64 11.90 -8.45 11.16
N ASN A 65 12.80 -9.41 10.99
CA ASN A 65 13.29 -10.24 12.09
C ASN A 65 14.09 -9.40 13.11
N VAL A 66 14.83 -8.40 12.64
CA VAL A 66 15.60 -7.48 13.50
C VAL A 66 14.69 -6.40 14.12
N ASN A 67 13.74 -5.86 13.36
CA ASN A 67 12.78 -4.85 13.82
C ASN A 67 11.36 -5.24 13.42
N PRO A 68 10.66 -6.08 14.21
CA PRO A 68 9.33 -6.58 13.91
C PRO A 68 8.22 -5.52 13.97
N GLU A 69 8.48 -4.39 14.64
CA GLU A 69 7.51 -3.31 14.87
C GLU A 69 7.51 -2.25 13.74
N SER A 70 8.26 -2.46 12.66
CA SER A 70 8.27 -1.55 11.51
C SER A 70 7.09 -1.80 10.58
N ALA A 71 6.10 -0.91 10.60
CA ALA A 71 5.01 -0.91 9.64
C ALA A 71 5.51 -0.79 8.20
N LEU A 72 6.53 0.02 7.95
CA LEU A 72 7.15 0.22 6.64
C LEU A 72 7.71 -1.09 6.05
N TYR A 73 8.46 -1.86 6.84
CA TYR A 73 9.05 -3.11 6.34
C TYR A 73 7.99 -4.15 6.02
N ARG A 74 6.93 -4.19 6.84
CA ARG A 74 5.77 -5.05 6.61
C ARG A 74 5.02 -4.68 5.34
N ASP A 75 4.74 -3.39 5.16
CA ASP A 75 4.07 -2.88 3.96
C ASP A 75 4.88 -3.19 2.70
N THR A 76 6.18 -2.87 2.69
CA THR A 76 7.05 -3.15 1.54
C THR A 76 7.11 -4.65 1.21
N LEU A 77 7.16 -5.54 2.22
CA LEU A 77 7.11 -6.98 1.99
C LEU A 77 5.77 -7.40 1.37
N GLY A 78 4.66 -6.81 1.83
CA GLY A 78 3.34 -7.02 1.25
C GLY A 78 3.28 -6.63 -0.23
N VAL A 79 3.85 -5.47 -0.60
CA VAL A 79 3.94 -5.01 -2.00
C VAL A 79 4.70 -6.00 -2.87
N VAL A 80 5.88 -6.47 -2.41
CA VAL A 80 6.65 -7.48 -3.14
C VAL A 80 5.87 -8.79 -3.32
N LEU A 81 5.12 -9.20 -2.31
CA LEU A 81 4.28 -10.41 -2.39
C LEU A 81 3.12 -10.24 -3.39
N LEU A 82 2.51 -9.04 -3.49
CA LEU A 82 1.52 -8.74 -4.53
C LEU A 82 2.13 -8.84 -5.93
N GLU A 83 3.29 -8.24 -6.17
CA GLU A 83 3.99 -8.34 -7.46
C GLU A 83 4.31 -9.78 -7.85
N LEU A 84 4.50 -10.65 -6.88
CA LEU A 84 4.70 -12.10 -7.08
C LEU A 84 3.38 -12.89 -7.20
N GLY A 85 2.23 -12.23 -7.24
CA GLY A 85 0.91 -12.87 -7.35
C GLY A 85 0.51 -13.66 -6.10
N ARG A 86 0.92 -13.20 -4.92
CA ARG A 86 0.61 -13.83 -3.61
C ARG A 86 -0.25 -12.91 -2.73
N PRO A 87 -1.48 -12.54 -3.14
CA PRO A 87 -2.28 -11.53 -2.46
C PRO A 87 -2.68 -11.92 -1.03
N ASP A 88 -2.92 -13.20 -0.74
CA ASP A 88 -3.29 -13.64 0.62
C ASP A 88 -2.12 -13.45 1.60
N MET A 89 -0.89 -13.79 1.18
CA MET A 89 0.30 -13.56 2.00
C MET A 89 0.57 -12.05 2.18
N ALA A 90 0.41 -11.27 1.12
CA ALA A 90 0.54 -9.81 1.17
C ALA A 90 -0.44 -9.20 2.17
N LEU A 91 -1.69 -9.67 2.16
CA LEU A 91 -2.75 -9.19 3.05
C LEU A 91 -2.40 -9.34 4.52
N ASP A 92 -1.76 -10.45 4.94
CA ASP A 92 -1.32 -10.63 6.33
C ASP A 92 -0.26 -9.60 6.74
N HIS A 93 0.65 -9.26 5.82
CA HIS A 93 1.66 -8.23 6.07
C HIS A 93 1.05 -6.82 6.11
N PHE A 94 0.12 -6.49 5.22
CA PHE A 94 -0.59 -5.19 5.26
C PHE A 94 -1.45 -5.05 6.51
N LYS A 95 -2.17 -6.08 6.94
CA LYS A 95 -2.91 -6.08 8.20
C LYS A 95 -1.97 -5.74 9.37
N LYS A 96 -0.79 -6.38 9.40
CA LYS A 96 0.18 -6.10 10.46
C LYS A 96 0.76 -4.70 10.35
N ALA A 97 0.96 -4.16 9.14
CA ALA A 97 1.40 -2.79 8.94
C ALA A 97 0.40 -1.77 9.49
N VAL A 98 -0.91 -1.93 9.21
CA VAL A 98 -1.96 -1.03 9.71
C VAL A 98 -2.25 -1.22 11.20
N GLU A 99 -2.00 -2.40 11.79
CA GLU A 99 -2.01 -2.61 13.25
C GLU A 99 -0.90 -1.83 13.93
N LEU A 100 0.32 -1.86 13.37
CA LEU A 100 1.48 -1.15 13.90
C LEU A 100 1.38 0.37 13.71
N ASN A 101 0.82 0.81 12.61
CA ASN A 101 0.57 2.23 12.32
C ASN A 101 -0.80 2.42 11.63
N PRO A 102 -1.87 2.66 12.41
CA PRO A 102 -3.22 2.88 11.87
C PRO A 102 -3.36 4.12 10.97
N LEU A 103 -2.40 5.04 11.00
CA LEU A 103 -2.36 6.26 10.17
C LEU A 103 -1.50 6.10 8.91
N TYR A 104 -1.02 4.90 8.61
CA TYR A 104 -0.23 4.62 7.42
C TYR A 104 -1.14 4.46 6.20
N ALA A 105 -1.39 5.56 5.51
CA ALA A 105 -2.34 5.64 4.40
C ALA A 105 -2.03 4.66 3.27
N ASP A 106 -0.75 4.57 2.85
CA ASP A 106 -0.34 3.68 1.75
C ASP A 106 -0.55 2.20 2.11
N ALA A 107 -0.35 1.81 3.38
CA ALA A 107 -0.62 0.43 3.81
C ALA A 107 -2.12 0.08 3.74
N HIS A 108 -3.02 1.02 4.05
CA HIS A 108 -4.46 0.83 3.83
C HIS A 108 -4.78 0.71 2.33
N PHE A 109 -4.15 1.52 1.47
CA PHE A 109 -4.30 1.43 0.03
C PHE A 109 -3.82 0.07 -0.50
N HIS A 110 -2.62 -0.38 -0.13
CA HIS A 110 -2.07 -1.67 -0.54
C HIS A 110 -2.92 -2.85 -0.03
N MET A 111 -3.45 -2.77 1.21
CA MET A 111 -4.40 -3.74 1.73
C MET A 111 -5.66 -3.81 0.87
N GLY A 112 -6.20 -2.66 0.45
CA GLY A 112 -7.33 -2.58 -0.48
C GLY A 112 -7.03 -3.27 -1.82
N THR A 113 -5.82 -3.10 -2.35
CA THR A 113 -5.38 -3.73 -3.60
C THR A 113 -5.31 -5.25 -3.46
N ALA A 114 -4.71 -5.79 -2.39
CA ALA A 114 -4.67 -7.23 -2.12
C ALA A 114 -6.07 -7.85 -1.99
N LEU A 115 -6.98 -7.12 -1.33
CA LEU A 115 -8.37 -7.53 -1.18
C LEU A 115 -9.12 -7.53 -2.53
N ALA A 116 -8.88 -6.53 -3.38
CA ALA A 116 -9.46 -6.44 -4.71
C ALA A 116 -8.97 -7.57 -5.64
N GLU A 117 -7.68 -7.91 -5.61
CA GLU A 117 -7.12 -9.05 -6.33
C GLU A 117 -7.73 -10.38 -5.88
N SER A 118 -8.02 -10.51 -4.58
CA SER A 118 -8.75 -11.64 -3.98
C SER A 118 -10.28 -11.55 -4.19
N ARG A 119 -10.79 -10.57 -4.96
CA ARG A 119 -12.22 -10.29 -5.22
C ARG A 119 -13.06 -10.02 -3.95
N ARG A 120 -12.44 -9.61 -2.87
CA ARG A 120 -13.08 -9.23 -1.61
C ARG A 120 -13.49 -7.76 -1.67
N TRP A 121 -14.40 -7.42 -2.61
CA TRP A 121 -14.70 -6.05 -3.03
C TRP A 121 -15.20 -5.14 -1.89
N ASN A 122 -16.06 -5.64 -0.99
CA ASN A 122 -16.55 -4.84 0.14
C ASN A 122 -15.42 -4.42 1.08
N GLU A 123 -14.49 -5.30 1.37
CA GLU A 123 -13.35 -5.04 2.23
C GLU A 123 -12.32 -4.13 1.52
N ALA A 124 -12.13 -4.31 0.22
CA ALA A 124 -11.31 -3.43 -0.60
C ALA A 124 -11.84 -1.98 -0.56
N VAL A 125 -13.16 -1.78 -0.75
CA VAL A 125 -13.80 -0.47 -0.65
C VAL A 125 -13.55 0.17 0.72
N ALA A 126 -13.72 -0.59 1.81
CA ALA A 126 -13.46 -0.08 3.16
C ALA A 126 -11.99 0.36 3.34
N SER A 127 -11.05 -0.43 2.82
CA SER A 127 -9.61 -0.14 2.91
C SER A 127 -9.21 1.08 2.09
N TYR A 128 -9.71 1.20 0.84
CA TYR A 128 -9.45 2.38 0.00
C TYR A 128 -10.04 3.66 0.60
N ARG A 129 -11.27 3.60 1.13
CA ARG A 129 -11.87 4.75 1.83
C ARG A 129 -11.03 5.17 3.02
N LYS A 130 -10.54 4.20 3.81
CA LYS A 130 -9.66 4.49 4.93
C LYS A 130 -8.35 5.15 4.50
N ALA A 131 -7.74 4.68 3.42
CA ALA A 131 -6.56 5.32 2.84
C ALA A 131 -6.83 6.78 2.44
N LEU A 132 -7.96 7.02 1.75
CA LEU A 132 -8.36 8.34 1.26
C LEU A 132 -8.75 9.34 2.36
N GLU A 133 -9.14 8.87 3.57
CA GLU A 133 -9.37 9.72 4.75
C GLU A 133 -8.06 10.30 5.32
N LEU A 134 -6.93 9.68 5.00
CA LEU A 134 -5.64 10.04 5.60
C LEU A 134 -4.87 10.99 4.67
N PRO A 135 -4.44 12.16 5.16
CA PRO A 135 -3.81 13.19 4.33
C PRO A 135 -2.41 12.82 3.81
N THR A 136 -1.86 11.73 4.33
CA THR A 136 -0.52 11.23 3.98
C THR A 136 -0.52 10.25 2.81
N LEU A 137 -1.68 9.98 2.19
CA LEU A 137 -1.74 9.11 1.02
C LEU A 137 -0.98 9.72 -0.15
N THR A 138 -0.03 8.95 -0.70
CA THR A 138 0.89 9.45 -1.73
C THR A 138 0.28 9.46 -3.14
N ILE A 139 -0.76 8.64 -3.39
CA ILE A 139 -1.38 8.41 -4.71
C ILE A 139 -2.91 8.45 -4.66
N PRO A 140 -3.52 9.58 -4.26
CA PRO A 140 -4.98 9.67 -4.08
C PRO A 140 -5.77 9.46 -5.38
N GLU A 141 -5.21 9.82 -6.55
CA GLU A 141 -5.81 9.56 -7.86
C GLU A 141 -5.93 8.06 -8.15
N THR A 142 -4.87 7.29 -7.88
CA THR A 142 -4.86 5.83 -8.04
C THR A 142 -5.80 5.14 -7.05
N ALA A 143 -5.84 5.62 -5.81
CA ALA A 143 -6.74 5.07 -4.80
C ALA A 143 -8.23 5.30 -5.18
N ASN A 144 -8.59 6.47 -5.71
CA ASN A 144 -9.93 6.73 -6.21
C ASN A 144 -10.26 5.88 -7.44
N GLN A 145 -9.31 5.69 -8.36
CA GLN A 145 -9.51 4.81 -9.53
C GLN A 145 -9.78 3.37 -9.09
N ASN A 146 -9.01 2.82 -8.14
CA ASN A 146 -9.19 1.47 -7.64
C ASN A 146 -10.49 1.32 -6.81
N LEU A 147 -10.83 2.33 -6.01
CA LEU A 147 -12.11 2.40 -5.31
C LEU A 147 -13.27 2.39 -6.30
N GLY A 148 -13.21 3.18 -7.37
CA GLY A 148 -14.22 3.22 -8.42
C GLY A 148 -14.40 1.87 -9.11
N LEU A 149 -13.31 1.16 -9.39
CA LEU A 149 -13.37 -0.19 -9.96
C LEU A 149 -13.99 -1.20 -8.97
N ALA A 150 -13.64 -1.14 -7.69
CA ALA A 150 -14.23 -2.01 -6.67
C ALA A 150 -15.73 -1.76 -6.51
N LEU A 151 -16.16 -0.49 -6.53
CA LEU A 151 -17.58 -0.10 -6.51
C LEU A 151 -18.34 -0.58 -7.76
N TYR A 152 -17.71 -0.54 -8.95
CA TYR A 152 -18.26 -1.12 -10.17
C TYR A 152 -18.55 -2.63 -10.00
N HIS A 153 -17.62 -3.39 -9.43
CA HIS A 153 -17.81 -4.82 -9.17
C HIS A 153 -18.94 -5.10 -8.16
N LEU A 154 -19.17 -4.19 -7.22
CA LEU A 154 -20.31 -4.22 -6.30
C LEU A 154 -21.60 -3.72 -6.93
N LYS A 155 -21.60 -3.34 -8.21
CA LYS A 155 -22.74 -2.73 -8.94
C LYS A 155 -23.24 -1.39 -8.34
N GLN A 156 -22.39 -0.72 -7.58
CA GLN A 156 -22.63 0.60 -7.03
C GLN A 156 -22.24 1.68 -8.06
N TYR A 157 -22.91 1.64 -9.23
CA TYR A 157 -22.47 2.36 -10.44
C TYR A 157 -22.44 3.87 -10.26
N ARG A 158 -23.44 4.45 -9.57
CA ARG A 158 -23.46 5.90 -9.31
C ARG A 158 -22.26 6.38 -8.51
N GLU A 159 -21.88 5.65 -7.47
CA GLU A 159 -20.73 6.00 -6.64
C GLU A 159 -19.42 5.74 -7.40
N ALA A 160 -19.36 4.63 -8.17
CA ALA A 160 -18.23 4.33 -9.04
C ALA A 160 -17.98 5.47 -10.05
N GLU A 161 -19.03 5.98 -10.71
CA GLU A 161 -18.92 7.11 -11.63
C GLU A 161 -18.36 8.36 -10.94
N GLN A 162 -18.91 8.73 -9.79
CA GLN A 162 -18.44 9.90 -9.04
C GLN A 162 -16.97 9.78 -8.65
N THR A 163 -16.59 8.62 -8.13
CA THR A 163 -15.22 8.33 -7.68
C THR A 163 -14.24 8.33 -8.86
N LEU A 164 -14.60 7.72 -10.00
CA LEU A 164 -13.75 7.70 -11.19
C LEU A 164 -13.60 9.09 -11.81
N ARG A 165 -14.67 9.89 -11.85
CA ARG A 165 -14.59 11.30 -12.30
C ARG A 165 -13.69 12.12 -11.37
N PHE A 166 -13.73 11.85 -10.07
CA PHE A 166 -12.81 12.50 -9.13
C PHE A 166 -11.35 12.07 -9.37
N ALA A 167 -11.08 10.78 -9.60
CA ALA A 167 -9.74 10.32 -9.99
C ALA A 167 -9.24 11.04 -11.25
N ILE A 168 -10.08 11.17 -12.28
CA ILE A 168 -9.78 11.90 -13.52
C ILE A 168 -9.54 13.40 -13.26
N SER A 169 -10.22 14.01 -12.32
CA SER A 169 -9.97 15.42 -11.97
C SER A 169 -8.62 15.64 -11.30
N LEU A 170 -8.11 14.62 -10.57
CA LEU A 170 -6.77 14.64 -9.96
C LEU A 170 -5.67 14.36 -10.99
N ASP A 171 -5.89 13.37 -11.86
CA ASP A 171 -5.00 13.08 -13.00
C ASP A 171 -5.80 12.90 -14.31
N PRO A 172 -5.91 13.96 -15.14
CA PRO A 172 -6.61 13.88 -16.43
C PRO A 172 -5.96 12.95 -17.47
N LYS A 173 -4.76 12.42 -17.21
CA LYS A 173 -4.06 11.49 -18.12
C LYS A 173 -4.23 10.03 -17.72
N MET A 174 -5.03 9.73 -16.70
CA MET A 174 -5.25 8.39 -16.20
C MET A 174 -6.16 7.57 -17.12
N GLN A 175 -5.57 6.93 -18.16
CA GLN A 175 -6.31 6.13 -19.14
C GLN A 175 -7.17 5.02 -18.52
N THR A 176 -6.69 4.41 -17.41
CA THR A 176 -7.40 3.34 -16.71
C THR A 176 -8.69 3.84 -16.05
N ALA A 177 -8.69 5.08 -15.53
CA ALA A 177 -9.90 5.67 -14.95
C ALA A 177 -10.98 5.93 -16.00
N TYR A 178 -10.59 6.42 -17.19
CA TYR A 178 -11.53 6.56 -18.32
C TYR A 178 -12.06 5.21 -18.80
N TYR A 179 -11.19 4.19 -18.88
CA TYR A 179 -11.65 2.84 -19.24
C TYR A 179 -12.67 2.29 -18.23
N ASN A 180 -12.38 2.39 -16.94
CA ASN A 180 -13.29 1.95 -15.89
C ASN A 180 -14.61 2.74 -15.89
N LEU A 181 -14.55 4.05 -16.17
CA LEU A 181 -15.74 4.89 -16.33
C LEU A 181 -16.59 4.41 -17.52
N GLY A 182 -15.97 4.05 -18.63
CA GLY A 182 -16.63 3.42 -19.77
C GLY A 182 -17.34 2.13 -19.41
N LEU A 183 -16.73 1.27 -18.55
CA LEU A 183 -17.38 0.06 -18.05
C LEU A 183 -18.61 0.35 -17.21
N VAL A 184 -18.57 1.39 -16.36
CA VAL A 184 -19.71 1.85 -15.58
C VAL A 184 -20.85 2.28 -16.51
N PHE A 185 -20.59 3.09 -17.53
CA PHE A 185 -21.60 3.55 -18.49
C PHE A 185 -22.21 2.40 -19.31
N VAL A 186 -21.40 1.40 -19.68
CA VAL A 186 -21.94 0.18 -20.32
C VAL A 186 -22.92 -0.54 -19.41
N ALA A 187 -22.58 -0.70 -18.12
CA ALA A 187 -23.43 -1.36 -17.15
C ALA A 187 -24.77 -0.63 -16.90
N GLU A 188 -24.77 0.69 -17.06
CA GLU A 188 -25.96 1.55 -16.98
C GLU A 188 -26.68 1.76 -18.33
N ASN A 189 -26.22 1.07 -19.41
CA ASN A 189 -26.75 1.21 -20.77
C ASN A 189 -26.61 2.64 -21.38
N ARG A 190 -25.67 3.43 -20.91
CA ARG A 190 -25.33 4.78 -21.36
C ARG A 190 -24.28 4.73 -22.48
N ARG A 191 -24.70 4.23 -23.65
CA ARG A 191 -23.79 3.83 -24.74
C ARG A 191 -22.91 4.97 -25.27
N ASP A 192 -23.45 6.17 -25.45
CA ASP A 192 -22.70 7.28 -26.03
C ASP A 192 -21.62 7.80 -25.07
N GLU A 193 -21.92 7.84 -23.78
CA GLU A 193 -20.96 8.20 -22.75
C GLU A 193 -19.87 7.12 -22.58
N ALA A 194 -20.25 5.84 -22.69
CA ALA A 194 -19.30 4.73 -22.72
C ALA A 194 -18.31 4.86 -23.87
N LYS A 195 -18.81 5.14 -25.09
CA LYS A 195 -17.96 5.37 -26.27
C LYS A 195 -17.01 6.55 -26.05
N ALA A 196 -17.53 7.67 -25.52
CA ALA A 196 -16.67 8.84 -25.25
C ALA A 196 -15.56 8.52 -24.26
N ALA A 197 -15.86 7.79 -23.19
CA ALA A 197 -14.89 7.39 -22.18
C ALA A 197 -13.83 6.41 -22.74
N PHE A 198 -14.24 5.41 -23.53
CA PHE A 198 -13.29 4.48 -24.17
C PHE A 198 -12.44 5.15 -25.24
N ARG A 199 -12.97 6.10 -26.01
CA ARG A 199 -12.14 6.92 -26.95
C ARG A 199 -11.06 7.66 -26.21
N GLN A 200 -11.39 8.29 -25.09
CA GLN A 200 -10.42 9.02 -24.27
C GLN A 200 -9.36 8.09 -23.70
N ALA A 201 -9.74 6.92 -23.16
CA ALA A 201 -8.80 5.92 -22.68
C ALA A 201 -7.81 5.47 -23.78
N ARG A 202 -8.31 5.20 -24.99
CA ARG A 202 -7.50 4.83 -26.16
C ARG A 202 -6.58 5.97 -26.61
N GLN A 203 -7.09 7.20 -26.68
CA GLN A 203 -6.33 8.37 -27.12
C GLN A 203 -5.13 8.64 -26.22
N LEU A 204 -5.28 8.45 -24.90
CA LEU A 204 -4.22 8.67 -23.92
C LEU A 204 -3.08 7.64 -24.01
N ALA A 205 -3.39 6.41 -24.39
CA ALA A 205 -2.39 5.34 -24.46
C ALA A 205 -2.79 4.28 -25.52
N PRO A 206 -2.71 4.58 -26.82
CA PRO A 206 -3.22 3.73 -27.91
C PRO A 206 -2.57 2.36 -27.98
N ASP A 207 -1.28 2.26 -27.67
CA ASP A 207 -0.49 1.04 -27.76
C ASP A 207 -0.43 0.25 -26.42
N SER A 208 -1.06 0.78 -25.38
CA SER A 208 -1.13 0.09 -24.09
C SER A 208 -2.19 -1.02 -24.08
N PRO A 209 -2.08 -2.01 -23.15
CA PRO A 209 -3.14 -3.01 -22.96
C PRO A 209 -4.52 -2.39 -22.71
N VAL A 210 -4.58 -1.26 -21.98
CA VAL A 210 -5.82 -0.53 -21.70
C VAL A 210 -6.37 0.14 -22.97
N GLY A 211 -5.52 0.74 -23.80
CA GLY A 211 -5.89 1.34 -25.08
C GLY A 211 -6.45 0.32 -26.06
N GLN A 212 -5.84 -0.88 -26.12
CA GLN A 212 -6.35 -1.98 -26.93
C GLN A 212 -7.68 -2.52 -26.41
N ALA A 213 -7.81 -2.70 -25.10
CA ALA A 213 -9.07 -3.09 -24.47
C ALA A 213 -10.19 -2.05 -24.74
N ALA A 214 -9.87 -0.76 -24.70
CA ALA A 214 -10.82 0.30 -25.03
C ALA A 214 -11.28 0.23 -26.50
N LEU A 215 -10.36 -0.05 -27.44
CA LEU A 215 -10.69 -0.27 -28.85
C LEU A 215 -11.67 -1.44 -29.03
N ASP A 216 -11.43 -2.56 -28.35
CA ASP A 216 -12.32 -3.72 -28.44
C ASP A 216 -13.71 -3.42 -27.88
N ARG A 217 -13.79 -2.63 -26.80
CA ARG A 217 -15.08 -2.14 -26.28
C ARG A 217 -15.81 -1.22 -27.26
N LEU A 218 -15.08 -0.33 -27.95
CA LEU A 218 -15.65 0.54 -28.99
C LEU A 218 -16.24 -0.27 -30.15
N LYS A 219 -15.51 -1.28 -30.65
CA LYS A 219 -16.01 -2.19 -31.68
C LYS A 219 -17.28 -2.92 -31.23
N ALA A 220 -17.29 -3.44 -29.99
CA ALA A 220 -18.47 -4.11 -29.42
C ALA A 220 -19.68 -3.17 -29.29
N LEU A 221 -19.46 -1.86 -29.15
CA LEU A 221 -20.51 -0.84 -29.16
C LEU A 221 -20.88 -0.32 -30.58
N GLY A 222 -20.40 -1.02 -31.62
CA GLY A 222 -20.73 -0.67 -33.01
C GLY A 222 -19.95 0.52 -33.57
N GLU A 223 -18.77 0.84 -33.01
CA GLU A 223 -17.82 1.80 -33.55
C GLU A 223 -16.70 1.03 -34.25
N GLY A 224 -16.98 0.61 -35.47
CA GLY A 224 -16.02 -0.08 -36.33
C GLY A 224 -15.09 0.92 -37.01
N GLY A 225 -13.78 0.63 -36.96
CA GLY A 225 -12.64 1.42 -37.29
C GLY A 225 -12.49 2.12 -38.61
#